data_6697dcbd97fa08a7ba0299ae7ff642c3
#
_entry.id   6697dcbd97fa08a7ba0299ae7ff642c3
#
_cell.length_a   1.000
_cell.length_b   1.000
_cell.length_c   1.000
_cell.angle_alpha   90.00
_cell.angle_beta   90.00
_cell.angle_gamma   90.00
#
_symmetry.space_group_name_H-M   'P 1'
#
loop_
_entity.id
_entity.type
_entity.pdbx_description
1 polymer ?
#
loop_
_entity_poly.entity_id
_entity_poly.type
_entity_poly.pdbx_seq_one_letter_code
_entity_poly.pdbx_strand_id
1 'polypeptide(L)'
;MFIVRNVFRCKPGKAKNVLDKFKAAFPLMEGVKQRLLVDEVGGFWTVVVEVEAEDMAAFEKLLKDRGSRQDVQDAMSGYMDFIESGYREIYRVVA
;
A
#
# COMPACT_ATOMS: atom_id res chain seq x y z
N MET A 1 -1.81 -18.97 2.05
CA MET A 1 -2.09 -17.52 2.18
C MET A 1 -0.79 -16.76 2.28
N PHE A 2 -0.75 -15.60 1.65
CA PHE A 2 0.42 -14.73 1.64
C PHE A 2 0.07 -13.37 2.25
N ILE A 3 1.06 -12.76 2.88
CA ILE A 3 0.97 -11.36 3.33
C ILE A 3 1.95 -10.55 2.49
N VAL A 4 1.45 -9.57 1.79
CA VAL A 4 2.26 -8.64 0.99
C VAL A 4 2.35 -7.34 1.76
N ARG A 5 3.57 -6.87 2.00
CA ARG A 5 3.84 -5.62 2.71
C ARG A 5 4.63 -4.69 1.81
N ASN A 6 4.00 -3.59 1.42
CA ASN A 6 4.69 -2.51 0.72
C ASN A 6 5.08 -1.46 1.75
N VAL A 7 6.37 -1.30 1.97
CA VAL A 7 6.92 -0.39 2.98
C VAL A 7 7.42 0.85 2.27
N PHE A 8 6.87 2.00 2.61
CA PHE A 8 7.25 3.28 2.04
C PHE A 8 7.91 4.15 3.09
N ARG A 9 9.13 4.56 2.82
CA ARG A 9 9.78 5.59 3.61
C ARG A 9 9.47 6.93 2.98
N CYS A 10 8.75 7.77 3.72
CA CYS A 10 8.34 9.07 3.22
C CYS A 10 9.39 10.14 3.55
N LYS A 11 9.35 11.22 2.81
CA LYS A 11 10.15 12.40 3.12
C LYS A 11 9.73 12.95 4.49
N PRO A 12 10.65 13.58 5.24
CA PRO A 12 10.33 14.12 6.56
C PRO A 12 9.08 15.00 6.54
N GLY A 13 8.15 14.72 7.45
CA GLY A 13 6.88 15.44 7.56
C GLY A 13 5.84 15.11 6.51
N LYS A 14 6.12 14.16 5.59
CA LYS A 14 5.22 13.85 4.45
C LYS A 14 4.47 12.54 4.57
N ALA A 15 4.66 11.78 5.65
CA ALA A 15 3.95 10.51 5.84
C ALA A 15 2.43 10.70 5.84
N LYS A 16 1.92 11.77 6.45
CA LYS A 16 0.49 12.07 6.46
C LYS A 16 -0.05 12.28 5.05
N ASN A 17 0.71 12.94 4.19
CA ASN A 17 0.31 13.18 2.79
C ASN A 17 0.16 11.84 2.04
N VAL A 18 1.10 10.91 2.22
CA VAL A 18 1.04 9.58 1.63
C VAL A 18 -0.14 8.79 2.22
N LEU A 19 -0.29 8.83 3.54
CA LEU A 19 -1.37 8.14 4.24
C LEU A 19 -2.75 8.61 3.74
N ASP A 20 -2.94 9.90 3.57
CA ASP A 20 -4.20 10.46 3.07
C ASP A 20 -4.53 9.96 1.65
N LYS A 21 -3.52 9.83 0.80
CA LYS A 21 -3.70 9.26 -0.56
C LYS A 21 -4.19 7.81 -0.48
N PHE A 22 -3.55 6.98 0.32
CA PHE A 22 -3.97 5.59 0.49
C PHE A 22 -5.36 5.49 1.12
N LYS A 23 -5.68 6.32 2.10
CA LYS A 23 -7.02 6.35 2.71
C LYS A 23 -8.10 6.67 1.68
N ALA A 24 -7.82 7.54 0.73
CA ALA A 24 -8.74 7.88 -0.35
C ALA A 24 -8.87 6.72 -1.37
N ALA A 25 -7.78 6.01 -1.65
CA ALA A 25 -7.76 4.93 -2.63
C ALA A 25 -8.37 3.61 -2.11
N PHE A 26 -8.21 3.29 -0.83
CA PHE A 26 -8.64 2.02 -0.25
C PHE A 26 -10.11 1.66 -0.51
N PRO A 27 -11.09 2.56 -0.31
CA PRO A 27 -12.48 2.23 -0.57
C PRO A 27 -12.75 1.90 -2.05
N LEU A 28 -11.89 2.33 -2.95
CA LEU A 28 -12.00 2.10 -4.39
C LEU A 28 -11.40 0.75 -4.81
N MET A 29 -10.63 0.12 -3.92
CA MET A 29 -9.96 -1.15 -4.15
C MET A 29 -10.80 -2.32 -3.64
N GLU A 30 -11.99 -2.49 -4.20
CA GLU A 30 -12.94 -3.52 -3.80
C GLU A 30 -12.35 -4.92 -3.96
N GLY A 31 -12.62 -5.80 -2.99
CA GLY A 31 -12.16 -7.18 -3.00
C GLY A 31 -10.73 -7.37 -2.53
N VAL A 32 -10.02 -6.30 -2.20
CA VAL A 32 -8.67 -6.35 -1.67
C VAL A 32 -8.72 -6.21 -0.16
N LYS A 33 -8.25 -7.24 0.57
CA LYS A 33 -8.11 -7.18 2.03
C LYS A 33 -6.80 -6.48 2.36
N GLN A 34 -6.88 -5.27 2.84
CA GLN A 34 -5.69 -4.47 3.10
C GLN A 34 -5.86 -3.57 4.30
N ARG A 35 -4.73 -3.17 4.88
CA ARG A 35 -4.70 -2.20 5.97
C ARG A 35 -3.48 -1.30 5.85
N LEU A 36 -3.59 -0.11 6.42
CA LEU A 36 -2.51 0.85 6.50
C LEU A 36 -1.90 0.81 7.89
N LEU A 37 -0.58 0.80 7.94
CA LEU A 37 0.19 0.87 9.17
C LEU A 37 1.10 2.09 9.10
N VAL A 38 1.33 2.72 10.25
CA VAL A 38 2.34 3.75 10.42
C VAL A 38 3.24 3.34 11.58
N ASP A 39 4.47 3.76 11.56
CA ASP A 39 5.39 3.42 12.62
C ASP A 39 5.12 4.22 13.90
N GLU A 40 4.90 3.52 15.00
CA GLU A 40 4.93 4.09 16.36
C GLU A 40 6.37 4.18 16.84
N VAL A 41 7.11 3.08 16.63
CA VAL A 41 8.55 2.99 16.86
C VAL A 41 9.15 2.31 15.65
N GLY A 42 10.04 2.99 14.97
CA GLY A 42 10.61 2.45 13.74
C GLY A 42 11.53 3.45 13.04
N GLY A 43 11.54 3.41 11.71
CA GLY A 43 12.48 4.18 10.90
C GLY A 43 12.09 5.62 10.61
N PHE A 44 11.11 6.18 11.29
CA PHE A 44 10.50 7.50 11.05
C PHE A 44 9.84 7.62 9.67
N TRP A 45 8.70 8.30 9.64
CA TRP A 45 7.95 8.62 8.41
C TRP A 45 7.66 7.40 7.53
N THR A 46 7.35 6.26 8.16
CA THR A 46 7.09 5.00 7.46
C THR A 46 5.60 4.76 7.32
N VAL A 47 5.16 4.42 6.10
CA VAL A 47 3.80 3.98 5.82
C VAL A 47 3.87 2.58 5.22
N VAL A 48 3.09 1.66 5.74
CA VAL A 48 3.05 0.28 5.25
C VAL A 48 1.64 -0.02 4.74
N VAL A 49 1.55 -0.54 3.53
CA VAL A 49 0.34 -1.15 3.01
C VAL A 49 0.50 -2.65 3.11
N GLU A 50 -0.33 -3.29 3.95
CA GLU A 50 -0.32 -4.72 4.15
C GLU A 50 -1.55 -5.34 3.50
N VAL A 51 -1.34 -6.35 2.66
CA VAL A 51 -2.41 -6.99 1.88
C VAL A 51 -2.38 -8.48 2.10
N GLU A 52 -3.55 -9.09 2.32
CA GLU A 52 -3.71 -10.55 2.34
C GLU A 52 -4.01 -11.05 0.93
N ALA A 53 -3.37 -12.15 0.54
CA ALA A 53 -3.58 -12.79 -0.74
C ALA A 53 -3.55 -14.31 -0.61
N GLU A 54 -4.58 -14.99 -1.11
CA GLU A 54 -4.62 -16.47 -1.14
C GLU A 54 -3.76 -17.02 -2.25
N ASP A 55 -3.79 -16.38 -3.41
CA ASP A 55 -3.09 -16.76 -4.63
C ASP A 55 -2.41 -15.53 -5.23
N MET A 56 -1.10 -15.60 -5.41
CA MET A 56 -0.32 -14.46 -5.90
C MET A 56 -0.70 -14.06 -7.34
N ALA A 57 -1.00 -15.01 -8.21
CA ALA A 57 -1.39 -14.69 -9.58
C ALA A 57 -2.74 -13.95 -9.63
N ALA A 58 -3.71 -14.43 -8.84
CA ALA A 58 -5.01 -13.77 -8.72
C ALA A 58 -4.88 -12.39 -8.07
N PHE A 59 -4.00 -12.25 -7.09
CA PHE A 59 -3.71 -10.99 -6.44
C PHE A 59 -3.11 -9.96 -7.40
N GLU A 60 -2.12 -10.37 -8.18
CA GLU A 60 -1.49 -9.47 -9.18
C GLU A 60 -2.49 -8.99 -10.22
N LYS A 61 -3.36 -9.91 -10.69
CA LYS A 61 -4.43 -9.55 -11.62
C LYS A 61 -5.41 -8.55 -11.01
N LEU A 62 -5.82 -8.79 -9.76
CA LEU A 62 -6.74 -7.89 -9.05
C LEU A 62 -6.13 -6.51 -8.87
N LEU A 63 -4.87 -6.43 -8.48
CA LEU A 63 -4.15 -5.16 -8.33
C LEU A 63 -4.07 -4.41 -9.66
N LYS A 64 -3.76 -5.11 -10.73
CA LYS A 64 -3.68 -4.51 -12.06
C LYS A 64 -5.04 -3.97 -12.50
N ASP A 65 -6.10 -4.76 -12.33
CA ASP A 65 -7.46 -4.37 -12.72
C ASP A 65 -7.96 -3.17 -11.90
N ARG A 66 -7.74 -3.16 -10.59
CA ARG A 66 -8.17 -2.06 -9.72
C ARG A 66 -7.27 -0.84 -9.88
N GLY A 67 -5.95 -1.04 -9.91
CA GLY A 67 -4.98 0.04 -9.99
C GLY A 67 -5.00 0.80 -11.31
N SER A 68 -5.52 0.20 -12.39
CA SER A 68 -5.66 0.87 -13.68
C SER A 68 -6.91 1.76 -13.77
N ARG A 69 -7.81 1.70 -12.80
CA ARG A 69 -9.01 2.53 -12.80
C ARG A 69 -8.64 4.00 -12.59
N GLN A 70 -9.32 4.88 -13.33
CA GLN A 70 -9.04 6.31 -13.29
C GLN A 70 -9.28 6.92 -11.90
N ASP A 71 -10.32 6.47 -11.19
CA ASP A 71 -10.62 6.96 -9.84
C ASP A 71 -9.50 6.62 -8.84
N VAL A 72 -8.91 5.42 -8.95
CA VAL A 72 -7.78 5.01 -8.10
C VAL A 72 -6.53 5.83 -8.45
N GLN A 73 -6.25 6.01 -9.73
CA GLN A 73 -5.12 6.81 -10.18
C GLN A 73 -5.25 8.27 -9.72
N ASP A 74 -6.44 8.83 -9.78
CA ASP A 74 -6.70 10.19 -9.32
C ASP A 74 -6.50 10.31 -7.81
N ALA A 75 -6.99 9.33 -7.03
CA ALA A 75 -6.82 9.32 -5.58
C ALA A 75 -5.33 9.24 -5.18
N MET A 76 -4.52 8.52 -5.94
CA MET A 76 -3.09 8.32 -5.67
C MET A 76 -2.20 9.36 -6.34
N SER A 77 -2.76 10.28 -7.11
CA SER A 77 -1.98 11.27 -7.88
C SER A 77 -0.99 12.02 -6.99
N GLY A 78 0.27 12.05 -7.41
CA GLY A 78 1.33 12.79 -6.74
C GLY A 78 1.93 12.12 -5.50
N TYR A 79 1.49 10.91 -5.12
CA TYR A 79 1.98 10.27 -3.90
C TYR A 79 3.50 10.00 -3.93
N MET A 80 4.04 9.71 -5.11
CA MET A 80 5.48 9.44 -5.26
C MET A 80 6.36 10.64 -4.92
N ASP A 81 5.83 11.85 -5.04
CA ASP A 81 6.58 13.07 -4.69
C ASP A 81 6.91 13.15 -3.19
N PHE A 82 6.16 12.43 -2.37
CA PHE A 82 6.33 12.39 -0.91
C PHE A 82 7.13 11.19 -0.42
N ILE A 83 7.52 10.29 -1.34
CA ILE A 83 8.24 9.06 -1.00
C ILE A 83 9.72 9.21 -1.29
N GLU A 84 10.55 8.82 -0.32
CA GLU A 84 11.99 8.81 -0.45
C GLU A 84 12.48 7.46 -1.00
N SER A 85 11.96 6.36 -0.45
CA SER A 85 12.33 5.01 -0.84
C SER A 85 11.22 4.03 -0.45
N GLY A 86 11.30 2.83 -0.95
CA GLY A 86 10.35 1.80 -0.60
C GLY A 86 10.85 0.42 -1.01
N TYR A 87 10.22 -0.60 -0.41
CA TYR A 87 10.49 -1.98 -0.75
C TYR A 87 9.25 -2.83 -0.49
N ARG A 88 9.24 -4.05 -1.03
CA ARG A 88 8.15 -5.01 -0.85
C ARG A 88 8.69 -6.26 -0.18
N GLU A 89 7.92 -6.76 0.79
CA GLU A 89 8.14 -8.05 1.42
C GLU A 89 6.91 -8.91 1.15
N ILE A 90 7.12 -10.18 0.87
CA ILE A 90 6.04 -11.15 0.70
C ILE A 90 6.33 -12.32 1.62
N TYR A 91 5.40 -12.58 2.54
CA TYR A 91 5.51 -13.68 3.50
C TYR A 91 4.42 -14.71 3.23
N ARG A 92 4.78 -15.99 3.34
CA ARG A 92 3.81 -17.07 3.34
C ARG A 92 3.42 -17.37 4.78
N VAL A 93 2.12 -17.41 5.04
CA VAL A 93 1.62 -17.78 6.36
C VAL A 93 1.77 -19.29 6.54
N VAL A 94 2.47 -19.73 7.59
CA VAL A 94 2.75 -21.14 7.85
C VAL A 94 2.00 -21.70 9.06
N ALA A 95 1.38 -20.83 9.84
CA ALA A 95 0.61 -21.25 11.00
C ALA A 95 -0.50 -20.24 11.34
#